data_67b43dd14699478b0d72a21accbac180
#
_entry.id   67b43dd14699478b0d72a21accbac180
#
_cell.length_a   1.000
_cell.length_b   1.000
_cell.length_c   1.000
_cell.angle_alpha   90.00
_cell.angle_beta   90.00
_cell.angle_gamma   90.00
#
_symmetry.space_group_name_H-M   'P 1'
#
loop_
_entity.id
_entity.type
_entity.pdbx_description
1 polymer ?
#
loop_
_entity_poly.entity_id
_entity_poly.type
_entity_poly.pdbx_seq_one_letter_code
_entity_poly.pdbx_strand_id
1 'polypeptide(L)'
;MILCITSFTIYPIIMSKSPIVVKYSDWNTSNIRYMAPRISDRGSKSVAVISTQSNRALYVSSPLLMTWGISDYVDDKGESDNKFNMSLVFPNADYATPPSTAFLTKLKAFEEQILNDAVNNSEVWWGKKKSREVIEDNFFPFLKYAKDKSTGEPDMSRPPSMRAKVPNYDGRWNVEIYDTENKLIFPCDNDNLTPMDFVPKKSNVACVLQCGGLWFGGKGWGVT
;
A
#
# COMPACT_ATOMS: atom_id res chain seq x y z
N MET A 1 -11.67 14.42 0.98
CA MET A 1 -11.99 13.31 0.08
C MET A 1 -11.51 12.03 0.75
N ILE A 2 -12.36 11.05 0.91
CA ILE A 2 -12.03 9.75 1.52
C ILE A 2 -11.99 8.74 0.38
N LEU A 3 -10.84 8.10 0.17
CA LEU A 3 -10.67 7.04 -0.81
C LEU A 3 -10.67 5.69 -0.08
N CYS A 4 -11.67 4.86 -0.31
CA CYS A 4 -11.71 3.51 0.21
C CYS A 4 -11.26 2.54 -0.89
N ILE A 5 -10.07 1.97 -0.77
CA ILE A 5 -9.55 0.97 -1.71
C ILE A 5 -9.88 -0.40 -1.14
N THR A 6 -10.96 -1.01 -1.62
CA THR A 6 -11.33 -2.38 -1.28
C THR A 6 -11.07 -3.30 -2.47
N SER A 7 -10.24 -4.32 -2.26
CA SER A 7 -10.05 -5.39 -3.24
C SER A 7 -11.11 -6.47 -3.01
N PHE A 8 -12.10 -6.58 -3.90
CA PHE A 8 -13.06 -7.68 -3.89
C PHE A 8 -12.78 -8.63 -5.05
N THR A 9 -12.50 -9.88 -4.73
CA THR A 9 -12.59 -10.98 -5.69
C THR A 9 -14.06 -11.41 -5.76
N ILE A 10 -14.65 -11.33 -6.94
CA ILE A 10 -16.06 -11.74 -7.17
C ILE A 10 -16.13 -13.26 -7.13
N TYR A 11 -16.65 -13.80 -6.02
CA TYR A 11 -17.35 -15.07 -6.02
C TYR A 11 -18.80 -14.81 -5.59
N PRO A 12 -19.79 -15.54 -6.14
CA PRO A 12 -21.19 -15.18 -5.98
C PRO A 12 -21.68 -15.40 -4.55
N ILE A 13 -22.33 -14.37 -4.03
CA ILE A 13 -23.30 -14.39 -2.92
C ILE A 13 -22.86 -15.11 -1.65
N ILE A 14 -21.96 -14.48 -0.92
CA ILE A 14 -21.95 -14.54 0.55
C ILE A 14 -21.80 -13.09 0.99
N MET A 15 -22.70 -12.61 1.86
CA MET A 15 -22.70 -11.26 2.42
C MET A 15 -21.26 -10.87 2.80
N SER A 16 -20.60 -10.06 1.99
CA SER A 16 -19.25 -9.59 2.28
C SER A 16 -19.37 -8.61 3.45
N LYS A 17 -19.02 -9.06 4.64
CA LYS A 17 -18.87 -8.15 5.78
C LYS A 17 -17.83 -7.10 5.37
N SER A 18 -18.21 -5.84 5.45
CA SER A 18 -17.30 -4.71 5.24
C SER A 18 -15.96 -4.94 5.96
N PRO A 19 -14.83 -4.50 5.40
CA PRO A 19 -13.54 -4.69 6.04
C PRO A 19 -13.53 -4.01 7.41
N ILE A 20 -12.92 -4.66 8.40
CA ILE A 20 -12.66 -4.02 9.69
C ILE A 20 -11.42 -3.15 9.51
N VAL A 21 -11.61 -1.84 9.50
CA VAL A 21 -10.54 -0.88 9.33
C VAL A 21 -9.99 -0.48 10.68
N VAL A 22 -8.69 -0.65 10.89
CA VAL A 22 -7.98 -0.14 12.06
C VAL A 22 -7.62 1.32 11.79
N LYS A 23 -8.03 2.22 12.67
CA LYS A 23 -7.64 3.62 12.56
C LYS A 23 -6.12 3.74 12.76
N TYR A 24 -5.45 4.60 11.99
CA TYR A 24 -3.98 4.76 12.10
C TYR A 24 -3.53 5.10 13.54
N SER A 25 -4.34 5.84 14.32
CA SER A 25 -4.04 6.14 15.72
C SER A 25 -3.99 4.89 16.61
N ASP A 26 -4.86 3.92 16.34
CA ASP A 26 -5.09 2.73 17.16
C ASP A 26 -4.31 1.52 16.62
N TRP A 27 -3.71 1.67 15.43
CA TRP A 27 -2.92 0.61 14.81
C TRP A 27 -1.65 0.32 15.61
N ASN A 28 -1.53 -0.90 16.07
CA ASN A 28 -0.29 -1.45 16.63
C ASN A 28 0.38 -2.32 15.57
N THR A 29 1.55 -1.90 15.11
CA THR A 29 2.29 -2.54 14.02
C THR A 29 2.77 -3.95 14.35
N SER A 30 2.95 -4.26 15.65
CA SER A 30 3.33 -5.59 16.12
C SER A 30 2.16 -6.58 16.15
N ASN A 31 0.92 -6.09 16.03
CA ASN A 31 -0.27 -6.93 16.08
C ASN A 31 -0.57 -7.55 14.72
N ILE A 32 0.37 -8.30 14.20
CA ILE A 32 0.27 -9.06 12.96
C ILE A 32 0.70 -10.50 13.15
N ARG A 33 0.23 -11.36 12.27
CA ARG A 33 0.71 -12.72 12.09
C ARG A 33 0.79 -13.06 10.61
N TYR A 34 1.66 -13.98 10.27
CA TYR A 34 1.87 -14.43 8.91
C TYR A 34 1.20 -15.79 8.68
N MET A 35 0.61 -15.94 7.52
CA MET A 35 0.13 -17.26 7.07
C MET A 35 1.26 -18.06 6.42
N ALA A 36 1.05 -19.35 6.26
CA ALA A 36 2.00 -20.18 5.52
C ALA A 36 2.22 -19.62 4.09
N PRO A 37 3.46 -19.67 3.57
CA PRO A 37 3.74 -19.28 2.19
C PRO A 37 2.85 -20.03 1.20
N ARG A 38 2.34 -19.31 0.20
CA ARG A 38 1.58 -19.87 -0.91
C ARG A 38 2.33 -19.65 -2.20
N ILE A 39 2.31 -20.65 -3.08
CA ILE A 39 2.83 -20.55 -4.44
C ILE A 39 1.61 -20.62 -5.36
N SER A 40 1.47 -19.64 -6.23
CA SER A 40 0.42 -19.63 -7.26
C SER A 40 0.76 -20.59 -8.39
N ASP A 41 -0.22 -20.93 -9.22
CA ASP A 41 -0.03 -21.78 -10.42
C ASP A 41 1.00 -21.19 -11.40
N ARG A 42 1.22 -19.88 -11.34
CA ARG A 42 2.25 -19.18 -12.14
C ARG A 42 3.61 -19.10 -11.46
N GLY A 43 3.80 -19.79 -10.33
CA GLY A 43 5.06 -19.82 -9.57
C GLY A 43 5.32 -18.59 -8.69
N SER A 44 4.39 -17.63 -8.59
CA SER A 44 4.55 -16.49 -7.70
C SER A 44 4.35 -16.90 -6.24
N LYS A 45 5.29 -16.54 -5.39
CA LYS A 45 5.24 -16.83 -3.95
C LYS A 45 4.74 -15.63 -3.18
N SER A 46 3.88 -15.86 -2.22
CA SER A 46 3.34 -14.83 -1.33
C SER A 46 3.10 -15.35 0.09
N VAL A 47 3.06 -14.41 1.05
CA VAL A 47 2.73 -14.66 2.45
C VAL A 47 1.68 -13.65 2.88
N ALA A 48 0.50 -14.11 3.27
CA ALA A 48 -0.54 -13.21 3.73
C ALA A 48 -0.22 -12.68 5.13
N VAL A 49 -0.46 -11.38 5.33
CA VAL A 49 -0.35 -10.68 6.61
C VAL A 49 -1.74 -10.49 7.18
N ILE A 50 -1.94 -10.96 8.40
CA ILE A 50 -3.21 -10.90 9.12
C ILE A 50 -3.04 -10.00 10.33
N SER A 51 -3.92 -9.02 10.49
CA SER A 51 -4.01 -8.22 11.71
C SER A 51 -4.61 -9.05 12.84
N THR A 52 -3.94 -9.11 13.98
CA THR A 52 -4.48 -9.73 15.19
C THR A 52 -5.48 -8.83 15.91
N GLN A 53 -5.47 -7.52 15.62
CA GLN A 53 -6.46 -6.57 16.15
C GLN A 53 -7.87 -6.79 15.54
N SER A 54 -7.94 -7.16 14.26
CA SER A 54 -9.20 -7.43 13.56
C SER A 54 -9.44 -8.91 13.28
N ASN A 55 -8.41 -9.75 13.48
CA ASN A 55 -8.35 -11.15 13.09
C ASN A 55 -8.68 -11.42 11.59
N ARG A 56 -8.33 -10.44 10.73
CA ARG A 56 -8.55 -10.42 9.28
C ARG A 56 -7.37 -9.79 8.56
N ALA A 57 -7.45 -9.67 7.23
CA ALA A 57 -6.49 -8.87 6.46
C ALA A 57 -6.34 -7.46 7.09
N LEU A 58 -5.13 -6.95 7.07
CA LEU A 58 -4.82 -5.64 7.66
C LEU A 58 -5.35 -4.53 6.76
N TYR A 59 -6.33 -3.78 7.26
CA TYR A 59 -6.80 -2.53 6.69
C TYR A 59 -6.52 -1.40 7.67
N VAL A 60 -5.86 -0.35 7.21
CA VAL A 60 -5.50 0.82 8.03
C VAL A 60 -5.99 2.08 7.37
N SER A 61 -6.70 2.94 8.10
CA SER A 61 -7.01 4.28 7.58
C SER A 61 -5.79 5.18 7.69
N SER A 62 -5.56 6.03 6.69
CA SER A 62 -4.55 7.09 6.77
C SER A 62 -5.15 8.38 7.33
N PRO A 63 -4.32 9.31 7.84
CA PRO A 63 -4.71 10.71 7.95
C PRO A 63 -4.81 11.34 6.55
N LEU A 64 -5.20 12.63 6.50
CA LEU A 64 -5.11 13.42 5.27
C LEU A 64 -3.65 13.56 4.83
N LEU A 65 -3.36 13.13 3.61
CA LEU A 65 -2.05 13.27 2.97
C LEU A 65 -2.24 13.83 1.55
N MET A 66 -1.26 14.59 1.10
CA MET A 66 -1.24 15.10 -0.27
C MET A 66 -1.00 13.97 -1.25
N THR A 67 -1.64 14.04 -2.41
CA THR A 67 -1.42 13.13 -3.53
C THR A 67 -1.09 13.87 -4.82
N TRP A 68 -0.30 13.24 -5.68
CA TRP A 68 -0.12 13.65 -7.07
C TRP A 68 -1.18 13.06 -8.01
N GLY A 69 -2.25 12.50 -7.43
CA GLY A 69 -3.32 11.85 -8.18
C GLY A 69 -3.05 10.37 -8.42
N ILE A 70 -3.94 9.78 -9.21
CA ILE A 70 -3.83 8.41 -9.67
C ILE A 70 -3.19 8.43 -11.06
N SER A 71 -2.23 7.55 -11.30
CA SER A 71 -1.58 7.40 -12.60
C SER A 71 -1.15 5.95 -12.84
N ASP A 72 -0.98 5.61 -14.08
CA ASP A 72 -0.36 4.40 -14.58
C ASP A 72 1.05 4.72 -15.13
N TYR A 73 1.74 3.69 -15.56
CA TYR A 73 2.95 3.84 -16.34
C TYR A 73 2.59 3.78 -17.82
N VAL A 74 3.03 4.79 -18.55
CA VAL A 74 2.91 4.84 -20.01
C VAL A 74 4.31 4.74 -20.59
N ASP A 75 4.52 3.82 -21.51
CA ASP A 75 5.81 3.61 -22.15
C ASP A 75 6.11 4.67 -23.23
N ASP A 76 7.30 4.58 -23.84
CA ASP A 76 7.75 5.51 -24.90
C ASP A 76 6.88 5.44 -26.18
N LYS A 77 6.05 4.41 -26.32
CA LYS A 77 5.10 4.25 -27.43
C LYS A 77 3.70 4.79 -27.09
N GLY A 78 3.51 5.25 -25.86
CA GLY A 78 2.22 5.73 -25.38
C GLY A 78 1.30 4.60 -24.88
N GLU A 79 1.80 3.38 -24.69
CA GLU A 79 1.02 2.25 -24.19
C GLU A 79 1.02 2.22 -22.66
N SER A 80 -0.19 2.18 -22.06
CA SER A 80 -0.39 2.02 -20.62
C SER A 80 -0.13 0.58 -20.18
N ASP A 81 0.51 0.39 -19.03
CA ASP A 81 0.62 -0.93 -18.40
C ASP A 81 -0.64 -1.32 -17.61
N ASN A 82 -1.65 -0.45 -17.57
CA ASN A 82 -2.92 -0.61 -16.83
C ASN A 82 -2.73 -0.92 -15.33
N LYS A 83 -1.58 -0.54 -14.76
CA LYS A 83 -1.27 -0.70 -13.34
C LYS A 83 -1.31 0.64 -12.63
N PHE A 84 -2.48 0.98 -12.17
CA PHE A 84 -2.75 2.27 -11.55
C PHE A 84 -2.22 2.33 -10.12
N ASN A 85 -1.64 3.47 -9.80
CA ASN A 85 -1.10 3.75 -8.48
C ASN A 85 -1.46 5.18 -8.07
N MET A 86 -1.63 5.39 -6.79
CA MET A 86 -1.78 6.70 -6.18
C MET A 86 -0.59 6.95 -5.25
N SER A 87 0.04 8.11 -5.39
CA SER A 87 1.10 8.53 -4.48
C SER A 87 0.50 9.20 -3.25
N LEU A 88 0.96 8.83 -2.07
CA LEU A 88 0.70 9.52 -0.81
C LEU A 88 2.01 10.16 -0.35
N VAL A 89 2.02 11.47 -0.21
CA VAL A 89 3.21 12.27 0.07
C VAL A 89 3.16 12.76 1.50
N PHE A 90 4.20 12.47 2.27
CA PHE A 90 4.33 13.01 3.62
C PHE A 90 4.84 14.44 3.55
N PRO A 91 4.29 15.34 4.38
CA PRO A 91 4.69 16.74 4.38
C PRO A 91 6.11 16.93 4.95
N ASN A 92 6.77 18.00 4.52
CA ASN A 92 8.01 18.49 5.16
C ASN A 92 7.72 18.92 6.61
N ALA A 93 8.78 19.08 7.40
CA ALA A 93 8.67 19.43 8.82
C ALA A 93 7.80 20.66 9.09
N ASP A 94 7.91 21.69 8.24
CA ASP A 94 7.14 22.95 8.39
C ASP A 94 5.62 22.78 8.19
N TYR A 95 5.21 21.73 7.49
CA TYR A 95 3.82 21.44 7.17
C TYR A 95 3.33 20.14 7.81
N ALA A 96 4.19 19.49 8.61
CA ALA A 96 3.85 18.23 9.26
C ALA A 96 2.78 18.46 10.33
N THR A 97 1.77 17.61 10.29
CA THR A 97 0.72 17.58 11.32
C THR A 97 0.98 16.42 12.28
N PRO A 98 0.53 16.50 13.54
CA PRO A 98 0.64 15.36 14.46
C PRO A 98 0.10 14.04 13.87
N PRO A 99 -1.07 14.01 13.18
CA PRO A 99 -1.55 12.82 12.50
C PRO A 99 -0.60 12.28 11.43
N SER A 100 -0.07 13.14 10.54
CA SER A 100 0.83 12.71 9.47
C SER A 100 2.15 12.16 10.02
N THR A 101 2.70 12.80 11.05
CA THR A 101 3.93 12.37 11.73
C THR A 101 3.72 11.02 12.45
N ALA A 102 2.62 10.88 13.18
CA ALA A 102 2.30 9.62 13.87
C ALA A 102 2.13 8.46 12.89
N PHE A 103 1.46 8.70 11.76
CA PHE A 103 1.26 7.68 10.74
C PHE A 103 2.57 7.29 10.06
N LEU A 104 3.43 8.25 9.71
CA LEU A 104 4.76 7.97 9.15
C LEU A 104 5.62 7.15 10.12
N THR A 105 5.60 7.51 11.39
CA THR A 105 6.32 6.76 12.44
C THR A 105 5.86 5.30 12.50
N LYS A 106 4.55 5.06 12.43
CA LYS A 106 4.00 3.69 12.41
C LYS A 106 4.35 2.94 11.14
N LEU A 107 4.36 3.58 9.99
CA LEU A 107 4.78 2.94 8.74
C LEU A 107 6.26 2.53 8.76
N LYS A 108 7.15 3.40 9.29
CA LYS A 108 8.56 3.05 9.50
C LYS A 108 8.72 1.88 10.47
N ALA A 109 7.98 1.90 11.58
CA ALA A 109 8.00 0.80 12.54
C ALA A 109 7.45 -0.50 11.91
N PHE A 110 6.49 -0.41 11.01
CA PHE A 110 5.95 -1.57 10.29
C PHE A 110 6.96 -2.15 9.28
N GLU A 111 7.69 -1.31 8.54
CA GLU A 111 8.79 -1.80 7.68
C GLU A 111 9.86 -2.54 8.52
N GLU A 112 10.27 -1.94 9.62
CA GLU A 112 11.26 -2.54 10.51
C GLU A 112 10.77 -3.85 11.13
N GLN A 113 9.50 -3.90 11.55
CA GLN A 113 8.88 -5.12 12.06
C GLN A 113 8.91 -6.25 11.02
N ILE A 114 8.53 -5.93 9.77
CA ILE A 114 8.54 -6.92 8.67
C ILE A 114 9.95 -7.41 8.36
N LEU A 115 10.94 -6.56 8.40
CA LEU A 115 12.34 -6.94 8.20
C LEU A 115 12.84 -7.86 9.31
N ASN A 116 12.53 -7.55 10.58
CA ASN A 116 12.87 -8.40 11.72
C ASN A 116 12.17 -9.77 11.64
N ASP A 117 10.89 -9.76 11.30
CA ASP A 117 10.11 -10.98 11.11
C ASP A 117 10.63 -11.81 9.93
N ALA A 118 11.14 -11.16 8.88
CA ALA A 118 11.74 -11.84 7.74
C ALA A 118 13.04 -12.59 8.12
N VAL A 119 13.86 -12.02 9.01
CA VAL A 119 15.03 -12.72 9.54
C VAL A 119 14.60 -13.96 10.32
N ASN A 120 13.63 -13.80 11.23
CA ASN A 120 13.14 -14.87 12.08
C ASN A 120 12.45 -16.00 11.30
N ASN A 121 11.79 -15.67 10.19
CA ASN A 121 11.06 -16.61 9.35
C ASN A 121 11.82 -16.99 8.07
N SER A 122 13.09 -16.61 7.94
CA SER A 122 13.83 -16.73 6.68
C SER A 122 13.88 -18.17 6.15
N GLU A 123 14.01 -19.16 7.04
CA GLU A 123 14.03 -20.57 6.68
C GLU A 123 12.68 -21.01 6.07
N VAL A 124 11.56 -20.57 6.66
CA VAL A 124 10.21 -20.88 6.17
C VAL A 124 9.91 -20.14 4.85
N TRP A 125 10.38 -18.86 4.76
CA TRP A 125 10.05 -18.03 3.59
C TRP A 125 10.97 -18.27 2.41
N TRP A 126 12.23 -18.67 2.61
CA TRP A 126 13.20 -18.91 1.51
C TRP A 126 13.80 -20.30 1.47
N GLY A 127 13.41 -21.20 2.41
CA GLY A 127 13.96 -22.55 2.48
C GLY A 127 15.38 -22.61 3.05
N LYS A 128 15.93 -21.48 3.51
CA LYS A 128 17.26 -21.38 4.15
C LYS A 128 17.34 -20.14 5.05
N LYS A 129 18.16 -20.23 6.08
CA LYS A 129 18.47 -19.07 6.92
C LYS A 129 19.20 -18.00 6.11
N LYS A 130 18.81 -16.75 6.32
CA LYS A 130 19.43 -15.56 5.72
C LYS A 130 19.77 -14.56 6.82
N SER A 131 20.90 -13.84 6.63
CA SER A 131 21.25 -12.72 7.50
C SER A 131 20.38 -11.51 7.25
N ARG A 132 20.40 -10.55 8.16
CA ARG A 132 19.66 -9.29 8.04
C ARG A 132 20.09 -8.52 6.79
N GLU A 133 21.39 -8.42 6.53
CA GLU A 133 21.94 -7.70 5.37
C GLU A 133 21.38 -8.27 4.06
N VAL A 134 21.40 -9.59 3.88
CA VAL A 134 20.90 -10.24 2.68
C VAL A 134 19.40 -10.02 2.50
N ILE A 135 18.65 -9.91 3.57
CA ILE A 135 17.21 -9.67 3.55
C ILE A 135 16.94 -8.21 3.14
N GLU A 136 17.68 -7.25 3.71
CA GLU A 136 17.55 -5.82 3.41
C GLU A 136 17.97 -5.49 1.98
N ASP A 137 19.08 -6.02 1.50
CA ASP A 137 19.58 -5.80 0.13
C ASP A 137 18.56 -6.18 -0.96
N ASN A 138 17.70 -7.13 -0.64
CA ASN A 138 16.66 -7.60 -1.56
C ASN A 138 15.26 -7.08 -1.22
N PHE A 139 15.13 -6.23 -0.22
CA PHE A 139 13.85 -5.67 0.18
C PHE A 139 13.46 -4.46 -0.68
N PHE A 140 12.23 -4.45 -1.13
CA PHE A 140 11.63 -3.30 -1.81
C PHE A 140 10.79 -2.53 -0.80
N PRO A 141 11.32 -1.47 -0.16
CA PRO A 141 10.58 -0.70 0.83
C PRO A 141 9.38 0.00 0.17
N PHE A 142 8.27 0.07 0.88
CA PHE A 142 7.09 0.78 0.41
C PHE A 142 7.17 2.29 0.70
N LEU A 143 8.00 2.72 1.64
CA LEU A 143 8.37 4.12 1.81
C LEU A 143 9.51 4.47 0.86
N LYS A 144 9.27 5.39 -0.06
CA LYS A 144 10.23 5.81 -1.07
C LYS A 144 10.74 7.21 -0.79
N TYR A 145 12.05 7.34 -0.66
CA TYR A 145 12.75 8.62 -0.54
C TYR A 145 13.16 9.13 -1.92
N ALA A 146 13.19 10.44 -2.09
CA ALA A 146 13.79 11.04 -3.28
C ALA A 146 15.28 10.70 -3.33
N LYS A 147 15.82 10.50 -4.52
CA LYS A 147 17.27 10.29 -4.66
C LYS A 147 18.01 11.64 -4.65
N ASP A 148 19.11 11.70 -3.94
CA ASP A 148 20.07 12.78 -4.07
C ASP A 148 20.65 12.75 -5.49
N LYS A 149 20.69 13.90 -6.15
CA LYS A 149 21.12 14.01 -7.55
C LYS A 149 22.62 13.78 -7.73
N SER A 150 23.42 14.01 -6.69
CA SER A 150 24.88 13.89 -6.74
C SER A 150 25.36 12.49 -6.39
N THR A 151 24.73 11.84 -5.43
CA THR A 151 25.14 10.52 -4.93
C THR A 151 24.31 9.38 -5.51
N GLY A 152 23.08 9.66 -5.95
CA GLY A 152 22.10 8.64 -6.36
C GLY A 152 21.45 7.90 -5.20
N GLU A 153 21.86 8.16 -3.97
CA GLU A 153 21.37 7.55 -2.75
C GLU A 153 20.05 8.19 -2.27
N PRO A 154 19.24 7.47 -1.43
CA PRO A 154 18.04 8.03 -0.85
C PRO A 154 18.33 9.26 0.01
N ASP A 155 17.71 10.39 -0.30
CA ASP A 155 17.79 11.62 0.48
C ASP A 155 16.87 11.54 1.70
N MET A 156 17.42 11.09 2.82
CA MET A 156 16.70 10.93 4.09
C MET A 156 16.34 12.27 4.76
N SER A 157 16.88 13.41 4.26
CA SER A 157 16.53 14.73 4.77
C SER A 157 15.12 15.17 4.32
N ARG A 158 14.59 14.52 3.28
CA ARG A 158 13.25 14.76 2.75
C ARG A 158 12.27 13.70 3.24
N PRO A 159 11.00 14.07 3.46
CA PRO A 159 10.00 13.08 3.79
C PRO A 159 9.80 12.10 2.63
N PRO A 160 9.49 10.84 2.93
CA PRO A 160 9.21 9.85 1.91
C PRO A 160 7.82 10.05 1.28
N SER A 161 7.57 9.29 0.25
CA SER A 161 6.25 9.02 -0.30
C SER A 161 5.96 7.53 -0.30
N MET A 162 4.68 7.18 -0.37
CA MET A 162 4.23 5.80 -0.54
C MET A 162 3.37 5.71 -1.80
N ARG A 163 3.47 4.61 -2.52
CA ARG A 163 2.57 4.31 -3.65
C ARG A 163 1.59 3.22 -3.25
N ALA A 164 0.31 3.57 -3.24
CA ALA A 164 -0.78 2.62 -3.07
C ALA A 164 -1.29 2.18 -4.44
N LYS A 165 -1.44 0.88 -4.65
CA LYS A 165 -2.08 0.36 -5.87
C LYS A 165 -3.56 0.73 -5.87
N VAL A 166 -4.06 1.17 -7.00
CA VAL A 166 -5.48 1.40 -7.23
C VAL A 166 -5.99 0.23 -8.07
N PRO A 167 -6.83 -0.64 -7.50
CA PRO A 167 -7.19 -1.89 -8.17
C PRO A 167 -8.04 -1.61 -9.41
N ASN A 168 -7.55 -2.08 -10.55
CA ASN A 168 -8.27 -2.19 -11.81
C ASN A 168 -8.04 -3.59 -12.36
N TYR A 169 -9.10 -4.31 -12.65
CA TYR A 169 -9.05 -5.67 -13.19
C TYR A 169 -9.82 -5.70 -14.50
N ASP A 170 -9.13 -5.83 -15.61
CA ASP A 170 -9.72 -5.88 -16.95
C ASP A 170 -10.67 -4.71 -17.23
N GLY A 171 -10.26 -3.48 -16.86
CA GLY A 171 -11.03 -2.27 -17.03
C GLY A 171 -12.06 -1.99 -15.93
N ARG A 172 -12.23 -2.89 -14.98
CA ARG A 172 -13.14 -2.72 -13.84
C ARG A 172 -12.41 -2.17 -12.63
N TRP A 173 -12.82 -1.01 -12.18
CA TRP A 173 -12.30 -0.38 -10.99
C TRP A 173 -12.90 -1.01 -9.74
N ASN A 174 -12.04 -1.39 -8.80
CA ASN A 174 -12.44 -1.89 -7.50
C ASN A 174 -12.01 -0.90 -6.41
N VAL A 175 -12.55 0.29 -6.47
CA VAL A 175 -12.27 1.41 -5.58
C VAL A 175 -13.54 2.21 -5.38
N GLU A 176 -13.71 2.75 -4.18
CA GLU A 176 -14.78 3.68 -3.83
C GLU A 176 -14.16 5.02 -3.45
N ILE A 177 -14.76 6.11 -3.94
CA ILE A 177 -14.35 7.48 -3.60
C ILE A 177 -15.55 8.21 -3.01
N TYR A 178 -15.32 8.84 -1.88
CA TYR A 178 -16.31 9.64 -1.16
C TYR A 178 -15.85 11.08 -1.10
N ASP A 179 -16.79 12.00 -1.14
CA ASP A 179 -16.53 13.42 -0.91
C ASP A 179 -16.37 13.74 0.59
N THR A 180 -16.22 15.01 0.92
CA THR A 180 -16.07 15.48 2.31
C THR A 180 -17.32 15.35 3.15
N GLU A 181 -18.48 15.11 2.54
CA GLU A 181 -19.77 14.88 3.19
C GLU A 181 -20.08 13.38 3.33
N ASN A 182 -19.11 12.51 3.03
CA ASN A 182 -19.23 11.04 2.98
C ASN A 182 -20.24 10.53 1.95
N LYS A 183 -20.48 11.29 0.90
CA LYS A 183 -21.29 10.84 -0.24
C LYS A 183 -20.40 10.07 -1.20
N LEU A 184 -20.85 8.89 -1.63
CA LEU A 184 -20.19 8.12 -2.69
C LEU A 184 -20.25 8.90 -4.00
N ILE A 185 -19.08 9.19 -4.58
CA ILE A 185 -18.95 9.90 -5.87
C ILE A 185 -18.34 9.01 -6.97
N PHE A 186 -17.69 7.92 -6.60
CA PHE A 186 -17.24 6.88 -7.52
C PHE A 186 -17.34 5.50 -6.80
N PRO A 187 -17.88 4.43 -7.47
CA PRO A 187 -18.36 4.42 -8.85
C PRO A 187 -19.59 5.31 -9.06
N CYS A 188 -19.79 5.77 -10.28
CA CYS A 188 -20.91 6.60 -10.69
C CYS A 188 -21.53 6.06 -12.00
N ASP A 189 -22.72 6.58 -12.36
CA ASP A 189 -23.46 6.13 -13.54
C ASP A 189 -22.84 6.58 -14.89
N ASN A 190 -21.75 7.33 -14.87
CA ASN A 190 -21.06 7.80 -16.07
C ASN A 190 -19.82 6.93 -16.34
N ASP A 191 -19.94 6.02 -17.29
CA ASP A 191 -18.88 5.08 -17.67
C ASP A 191 -17.64 5.75 -18.28
N ASN A 192 -17.73 7.04 -18.67
CA ASN A 192 -16.57 7.79 -19.17
C ASN A 192 -15.69 8.36 -18.05
N LEU A 193 -16.17 8.34 -16.82
CA LEU A 193 -15.39 8.82 -15.67
C LEU A 193 -14.65 7.68 -14.99
N THR A 194 -13.44 7.98 -14.56
CA THR A 194 -12.54 7.07 -13.89
C THR A 194 -12.14 7.63 -12.53
N PRO A 195 -11.55 6.86 -11.64
CA PRO A 195 -11.03 7.38 -10.36
C PRO A 195 -10.07 8.55 -10.51
N MET A 196 -9.39 8.68 -11.66
CA MET A 196 -8.46 9.77 -11.93
C MET A 196 -9.15 11.14 -12.02
N ASP A 197 -10.41 11.16 -12.48
CA ASP A 197 -11.21 12.39 -12.61
C ASP A 197 -11.61 12.95 -11.23
N PHE A 198 -11.67 12.08 -10.22
CA PHE A 198 -12.08 12.44 -8.85
C PHE A 198 -10.91 12.74 -7.92
N VAL A 199 -9.67 12.35 -8.30
CA VAL A 199 -8.46 12.54 -7.50
C VAL A 199 -7.47 13.42 -8.24
N PRO A 200 -7.69 14.74 -8.31
CA PRO A 200 -6.78 15.64 -9.00
C PRO A 200 -5.42 15.74 -8.30
N LYS A 201 -4.38 16.07 -9.08
CA LYS A 201 -3.03 16.31 -8.55
C LYS A 201 -3.06 17.41 -7.51
N LYS A 202 -2.26 17.26 -6.46
CA LYS A 202 -2.13 18.20 -5.32
C LYS A 202 -3.37 18.28 -4.43
N SER A 203 -4.28 17.32 -4.51
CA SER A 203 -5.37 17.20 -3.54
C SER A 203 -4.92 16.48 -2.26
N ASN A 204 -5.70 16.63 -1.19
CA ASN A 204 -5.51 15.89 0.05
C ASN A 204 -6.54 14.79 0.14
N VAL A 205 -6.08 13.58 0.47
CA VAL A 205 -6.91 12.38 0.56
C VAL A 205 -6.66 11.66 1.89
N ALA A 206 -7.72 11.10 2.46
CA ALA A 206 -7.62 10.08 3.48
C ALA A 206 -7.99 8.74 2.84
N CYS A 207 -7.23 7.70 3.12
CA CYS A 207 -7.37 6.42 2.47
C CYS A 207 -7.60 5.29 3.47
N VAL A 208 -8.31 4.27 3.03
CA VAL A 208 -8.22 2.94 3.64
C VAL A 208 -7.24 2.13 2.80
N LEU A 209 -6.13 1.75 3.42
CA LEU A 209 -5.05 0.99 2.80
C LEU A 209 -5.15 -0.46 3.23
N GLN A 210 -5.07 -1.37 2.28
CA GLN A 210 -4.99 -2.80 2.55
C GLN A 210 -3.54 -3.27 2.41
N CYS A 211 -3.04 -4.00 3.41
CA CYS A 211 -1.83 -4.78 3.26
C CYS A 211 -2.19 -6.10 2.55
N GLY A 212 -1.80 -6.24 1.30
CA GLY A 212 -2.03 -7.45 0.50
C GLY A 212 -1.13 -8.63 0.90
N GLY A 213 -0.15 -8.39 1.77
CA GLY A 213 0.82 -9.39 2.21
C GLY A 213 2.22 -9.17 1.63
N LEU A 214 3.06 -10.18 1.77
CA LEU A 214 4.43 -10.16 1.24
C LEU A 214 4.47 -10.88 -0.10
N TRP A 215 5.21 -10.32 -1.03
CA TRP A 215 5.51 -10.95 -2.31
C TRP A 215 6.99 -11.30 -2.38
N PHE A 216 7.31 -12.35 -3.14
CA PHE A 216 8.68 -12.84 -3.35
C PHE A 216 8.88 -13.06 -4.84
N GLY A 217 9.94 -12.50 -5.39
CA GLY A 217 10.29 -12.60 -6.81
C GLY A 217 11.80 -12.76 -7.03
N GLY A 218 12.21 -12.95 -8.29
CA GLY A 218 13.61 -13.14 -8.63
C GLY A 218 14.50 -11.92 -8.37
N LYS A 219 13.91 -10.72 -8.35
CA LYS A 219 14.62 -9.44 -8.10
C LYS A 219 14.58 -8.99 -6.64
N GLY A 220 13.81 -9.65 -5.80
CA GLY A 220 13.65 -9.28 -4.40
C GLY A 220 12.27 -9.62 -3.83
N TRP A 221 11.92 -8.96 -2.75
CA TRP A 221 10.70 -9.17 -2.00
C TRP A 221 10.20 -7.86 -1.38
N GLY A 222 8.96 -7.83 -0.95
CA GLY A 222 8.39 -6.63 -0.33
C GLY A 222 6.94 -6.80 0.07
N VAL A 223 6.32 -5.68 0.45
CA VAL A 223 4.90 -5.59 0.84
C VAL A 223 4.07 -5.16 -0.36
N THR A 224 2.87 -5.76 -0.49
CA THR A 224 1.85 -5.32 -1.45
C THR A 224 0.75 -4.56 -0.75
#